data_da72e857eb2c2b7ef58677cdb992988c
#
_entry.id   da72e857eb2c2b7ef58677cdb992988c
#
_cell.length_a   1.000
_cell.length_b   1.000
_cell.length_c   1.000
_cell.angle_alpha   90.00
_cell.angle_beta   90.00
_cell.angle_gamma   90.00
#
_symmetry.space_group_name_H-M   'P 1'
#
loop_
_entity.id
_entity.type
_entity.pdbx_description
1 polymer ?
#
loop_
_entity_poly.entity_id
_entity_poly.type
_entity_poly.pdbx_seq_one_letter_code
_entity_poly.pdbx_strand_id
1 'polypeptide(L)'
;MPSGELTNKPLLQHAARTGLPIILSTGMGTLAEVERAVEWIQSARPAGFDNASGMPLCVLHCTSNYPAEPDALNLLAIQTLAGALALPVGYSDHSEGASAAAAAVALGAVVIEKHITFDKAAPGPDHRASMTADDF
;
A
#
# COMPACT_ATOMS: atom_id res chain seq x y z
N MET A 1 -4.10 -5.74 -2.75
CA MET A 1 -3.07 -6.79 -3.02
C MET A 1 -1.99 -6.65 -1.97
N PRO A 2 -1.77 -7.64 -1.11
CA PRO A 2 -0.79 -7.56 -0.02
C PRO A 2 0.65 -7.62 -0.55
N SER A 3 1.58 -7.11 0.26
CA SER A 3 3.02 -7.05 -0.10
C SER A 3 3.63 -8.40 -0.47
N GLY A 4 3.21 -9.48 0.19
CA GLY A 4 3.69 -10.84 -0.10
C GLY A 4 3.37 -11.33 -1.51
N GLU A 5 2.42 -10.70 -2.19
CA GLU A 5 2.01 -11.05 -3.56
C GLU A 5 2.64 -10.15 -4.64
N LEU A 6 3.54 -9.25 -4.26
CA LEU A 6 4.15 -8.29 -5.19
C LEU A 6 4.82 -8.97 -6.39
N THR A 7 5.43 -10.14 -6.19
CA THR A 7 6.11 -10.89 -7.24
C THR A 7 5.26 -12.00 -7.87
N ASN A 8 4.00 -12.14 -7.44
CA ASN A 8 3.07 -13.15 -7.96
C ASN A 8 2.41 -12.67 -9.27
N LYS A 9 3.16 -12.71 -10.36
CA LYS A 9 2.70 -12.28 -11.69
C LYS A 9 1.34 -12.86 -12.09
N PRO A 10 1.07 -14.20 -11.96
CA PRO A 10 -0.23 -14.74 -12.35
C PRO A 10 -1.39 -14.12 -11.60
N LEU A 11 -1.25 -13.90 -10.28
CA LEU A 11 -2.29 -13.30 -9.45
C LEU A 11 -2.51 -11.82 -9.79
N LEU A 12 -1.44 -11.05 -9.96
CA LEU A 12 -1.52 -9.63 -10.34
C LEU A 12 -2.21 -9.46 -11.70
N GLN A 13 -1.85 -10.28 -12.69
CA GLN A 13 -2.50 -10.25 -13.99
C GLN A 13 -3.96 -10.71 -13.94
N HIS A 14 -4.30 -11.70 -13.11
CA HIS A 14 -5.67 -12.12 -12.90
C HIS A 14 -6.51 -10.97 -12.31
N ALA A 15 -6.04 -10.34 -11.26
CA ALA A 15 -6.70 -9.17 -10.67
C ALA A 15 -6.87 -8.03 -11.69
N ALA A 16 -5.85 -7.75 -12.49
CA ALA A 16 -5.90 -6.69 -13.50
C ALA A 16 -6.96 -6.93 -14.57
N ARG A 17 -7.16 -8.19 -15.00
CA ARG A 17 -8.20 -8.56 -16.00
C ARG A 17 -9.62 -8.34 -15.52
N THR A 18 -9.86 -8.21 -14.21
CA THR A 18 -11.20 -7.87 -13.68
C THR A 18 -11.65 -6.47 -14.06
N GLY A 19 -10.73 -5.59 -14.42
CA GLY A 19 -11.02 -4.18 -14.68
C GLY A 19 -11.36 -3.36 -13.42
N LEU A 20 -11.19 -3.93 -12.22
CA LEU A 20 -11.42 -3.21 -10.98
C LEU A 20 -10.19 -2.36 -10.58
N PRO A 21 -10.37 -1.28 -9.78
CA PRO A 21 -9.26 -0.58 -9.16
C PRO A 21 -8.40 -1.53 -8.30
N ILE A 22 -7.08 -1.32 -8.33
CA ILE A 22 -6.13 -2.12 -7.56
C ILE A 22 -5.37 -1.21 -6.62
N ILE A 23 -5.31 -1.59 -5.34
CA ILE A 23 -4.37 -1.05 -4.36
C ILE A 23 -3.30 -2.13 -4.14
N LEU A 24 -2.04 -1.80 -4.41
CA LEU A 24 -0.89 -2.71 -4.36
C LEU A 24 0.08 -2.28 -3.28
N SER A 25 0.22 -3.07 -2.21
CA SER A 25 1.22 -2.85 -1.17
C SER A 25 2.58 -3.39 -1.58
N THR A 26 3.67 -2.70 -1.20
CA THR A 26 5.04 -2.94 -1.70
C THR A 26 6.06 -3.25 -0.62
N GLY A 27 5.63 -3.56 0.58
CA GLY A 27 6.53 -3.95 1.66
C GLY A 27 7.45 -5.11 1.25
N MET A 28 8.70 -5.07 1.68
CA MET A 28 9.78 -6.04 1.35
C MET A 28 10.23 -6.05 -0.13
N GLY A 29 9.57 -5.29 -1.01
CA GLY A 29 9.92 -5.21 -2.43
C GLY A 29 11.00 -4.17 -2.71
N THR A 30 11.86 -4.47 -3.67
CA THR A 30 12.75 -3.47 -4.29
C THR A 30 11.97 -2.61 -5.27
N LEU A 31 12.47 -1.41 -5.59
CA LEU A 31 11.85 -0.54 -6.59
C LEU A 31 11.68 -1.27 -7.95
N ALA A 32 12.67 -2.04 -8.37
CA ALA A 32 12.61 -2.79 -9.64
C ALA A 32 11.52 -3.88 -9.64
N GLU A 33 11.22 -4.49 -8.49
CA GLU A 33 10.10 -5.44 -8.36
C GLU A 33 8.76 -4.72 -8.42
N VAL A 34 8.66 -3.55 -7.81
CA VAL A 34 7.45 -2.72 -7.87
C VAL A 34 7.18 -2.26 -9.30
N GLU A 35 8.17 -1.73 -10.01
CA GLU A 35 8.07 -1.34 -11.42
C GLU A 35 7.59 -2.51 -12.28
N ARG A 36 8.17 -3.69 -12.09
CA ARG A 36 7.76 -4.90 -12.81
C ARG A 36 6.33 -5.35 -12.50
N ALA A 37 5.92 -5.27 -11.24
CA ALA A 37 4.54 -5.58 -10.84
C ALA A 37 3.54 -4.61 -11.50
N VAL A 38 3.85 -3.33 -11.53
CA VAL A 38 3.06 -2.30 -12.23
C VAL A 38 2.94 -2.61 -13.72
N GLU A 39 4.05 -2.97 -14.39
CA GLU A 39 4.04 -3.38 -15.81
C GLU A 39 3.12 -4.58 -16.04
N TRP A 40 3.17 -5.62 -15.19
CA TRP A 40 2.31 -6.80 -15.31
C TRP A 40 0.83 -6.46 -15.15
N ILE A 41 0.50 -5.57 -14.21
CA ILE A 41 -0.86 -5.11 -14.00
C ILE A 41 -1.34 -4.31 -15.23
N GLN A 42 -0.57 -3.33 -15.66
CA GLN A 42 -0.94 -2.46 -16.78
C GLN A 42 -1.12 -3.24 -18.08
N SER A 43 -0.20 -4.18 -18.38
CA SER A 43 -0.25 -5.00 -19.59
C SER A 43 -1.42 -6.00 -19.64
N ALA A 44 -1.97 -6.36 -18.49
CA ALA A 44 -3.07 -7.34 -18.39
C ALA A 44 -4.46 -6.70 -18.30
N ARG A 45 -4.57 -5.37 -18.21
CA ARG A 45 -5.85 -4.67 -18.13
C ARG A 45 -6.64 -4.79 -19.43
N PRO A 46 -7.99 -4.81 -19.37
CA PRO A 46 -8.83 -4.81 -20.57
C PRO A 46 -8.57 -3.60 -21.48
N ALA A 47 -8.71 -3.79 -22.79
CA ALA A 47 -8.62 -2.70 -23.75
C ALA A 47 -9.73 -1.65 -23.47
N GLY A 48 -9.37 -0.37 -23.54
CA GLY A 48 -10.29 0.73 -23.23
C GLY A 48 -10.43 1.04 -21.72
N PHE A 49 -9.71 0.34 -20.88
CA PHE A 49 -9.59 0.70 -19.48
C PHE A 49 -8.78 1.99 -19.40
N ASP A 50 -9.43 3.12 -19.23
CA ASP A 50 -8.77 4.41 -19.09
C ASP A 50 -8.63 4.80 -17.60
N ASN A 51 -7.67 5.68 -17.34
CA ASN A 51 -7.48 6.26 -16.01
C ASN A 51 -8.52 7.37 -15.69
N ALA A 52 -9.43 7.64 -16.61
CA ALA A 52 -10.39 8.76 -16.49
C ALA A 52 -11.50 8.46 -15.46
N SER A 53 -11.71 7.18 -15.11
CA SER A 53 -12.75 6.77 -14.15
C SER A 53 -12.31 6.80 -12.69
N GLY A 54 -11.17 7.40 -12.35
CA GLY A 54 -10.68 7.49 -10.97
C GLY A 54 -9.25 6.99 -10.78
N MET A 55 -8.97 6.34 -9.66
CA MET A 55 -7.65 5.82 -9.28
C MET A 55 -7.55 4.32 -9.64
N PRO A 56 -7.14 3.96 -10.89
CA PRO A 56 -7.18 2.57 -11.34
C PRO A 56 -6.11 1.69 -10.68
N LEU A 57 -4.98 2.29 -10.31
CA LEU A 57 -3.88 1.65 -9.59
C LEU A 57 -3.28 2.65 -8.61
N CYS A 58 -3.25 2.27 -7.35
CA CYS A 58 -2.52 2.98 -6.29
C CYS A 58 -1.48 2.04 -5.70
N VAL A 59 -0.27 2.54 -5.51
CA VAL A 59 0.82 1.79 -4.88
C VAL A 59 0.97 2.28 -3.45
N LEU A 60 1.03 1.37 -2.47
CA LEU A 60 1.24 1.74 -1.08
C LEU A 60 2.68 1.44 -0.66
N HIS A 61 3.39 2.46 -0.19
CA HIS A 61 4.57 2.23 0.63
C HIS A 61 4.14 1.57 1.95
N CYS A 62 4.88 0.57 2.42
CA CYS A 62 4.68 0.01 3.74
C CYS A 62 5.96 -0.64 4.30
N THR A 63 6.04 -0.69 5.63
CA THR A 63 7.08 -1.41 6.37
C THR A 63 6.48 -2.67 6.96
N SER A 64 7.05 -3.85 6.64
CA SER A 64 6.50 -5.15 7.04
C SER A 64 6.95 -5.58 8.44
N ASN A 65 6.84 -4.68 9.41
CA ASN A 65 6.99 -4.93 10.85
C ASN A 65 5.69 -4.58 11.57
N TYR A 66 5.33 -5.33 12.61
CA TYR A 66 4.06 -5.18 13.32
C TYR A 66 4.28 -5.24 14.86
N PRO A 67 4.34 -4.08 15.56
CA PRO A 67 4.33 -2.69 15.04
C PRO A 67 5.62 -2.32 14.32
N ALA A 68 5.53 -1.32 13.43
CA ALA A 68 6.68 -0.72 12.79
C ALA A 68 7.23 0.41 13.65
N GLU A 69 8.52 0.36 13.95
CA GLU A 69 9.20 1.40 14.74
C GLU A 69 9.40 2.68 13.90
N PRO A 70 9.36 3.88 14.51
CA PRO A 70 9.43 5.15 13.80
C PRO A 70 10.65 5.32 12.91
N ASP A 71 11.82 4.82 13.31
CA ASP A 71 13.06 4.89 12.56
C ASP A 71 13.12 3.94 11.35
N ALA A 72 12.23 2.94 11.31
CA ALA A 72 12.12 1.99 10.21
C ALA A 72 11.08 2.38 9.14
N LEU A 73 10.29 3.43 9.36
CA LEU A 73 9.14 3.76 8.48
C LEU A 73 9.55 4.23 7.09
N ASN A 74 10.69 4.88 6.94
CA ASN A 74 11.22 5.37 5.66
C ASN A 74 10.18 6.11 4.80
N LEU A 75 9.42 7.04 5.37
CA LEU A 75 8.29 7.69 4.70
C LEU A 75 8.67 8.44 3.41
N LEU A 76 9.95 8.85 3.25
CA LEU A 76 10.43 9.46 2.01
C LEU A 76 10.33 8.51 0.79
N ALA A 77 10.20 7.21 1.01
CA ALA A 77 9.94 6.25 -0.06
C ALA A 77 8.62 6.55 -0.82
N ILE A 78 7.65 7.23 -0.19
CA ILE A 78 6.41 7.68 -0.84
C ILE A 78 6.75 8.60 -2.03
N GLN A 79 7.64 9.57 -1.83
CA GLN A 79 8.06 10.49 -2.88
C GLN A 79 8.89 9.79 -3.96
N THR A 80 9.75 8.85 -3.56
CA THR A 80 10.53 8.03 -4.49
C THR A 80 9.63 7.21 -5.41
N LEU A 81 8.64 6.52 -4.84
CA LEU A 81 7.66 5.74 -5.61
C LEU A 81 6.83 6.63 -6.53
N ALA A 82 6.35 7.78 -6.06
CA ALA A 82 5.58 8.70 -6.87
C ALA A 82 6.38 9.22 -8.07
N GLY A 83 7.65 9.58 -7.86
CA GLY A 83 8.53 10.04 -8.93
C GLY A 83 8.90 8.95 -9.93
N ALA A 84 9.12 7.71 -9.48
CA ALA A 84 9.52 6.61 -10.36
C ALA A 84 8.34 6.05 -11.17
N LEU A 85 7.15 5.93 -10.58
CA LEU A 85 6.03 5.23 -11.19
C LEU A 85 5.04 6.15 -11.92
N ALA A 86 5.04 7.44 -11.62
CA ALA A 86 4.01 8.41 -12.07
C ALA A 86 2.57 7.92 -11.77
N LEU A 87 2.37 7.28 -10.63
CA LEU A 87 1.09 6.74 -10.14
C LEU A 87 0.72 7.40 -8.81
N PRO A 88 -0.57 7.38 -8.41
CA PRO A 88 -0.96 7.67 -7.05
C PRO A 88 -0.25 6.75 -6.05
N VAL A 89 0.33 7.33 -5.01
CA VAL A 89 1.01 6.60 -3.96
C VAL A 89 0.32 6.85 -2.62
N GLY A 90 0.12 5.80 -1.85
CA GLY A 90 -0.40 5.84 -0.50
C GLY A 90 0.58 5.23 0.49
N TYR A 91 0.11 5.05 1.70
CA TYR A 91 0.87 4.48 2.80
C TYR A 91 0.03 3.44 3.57
N SER A 92 0.57 2.24 3.72
CA SER A 92 0.03 1.20 4.60
C SER A 92 0.80 1.28 5.92
N ASP A 93 0.11 1.77 6.95
CA ASP A 93 0.69 2.14 8.24
C ASP A 93 0.58 1.01 9.27
N HIS A 94 1.71 0.44 9.66
CA HIS A 94 1.83 -0.58 10.70
C HIS A 94 2.43 -0.03 12.01
N SER A 95 2.61 1.30 12.13
CA SER A 95 3.08 1.94 13.35
C SER A 95 1.97 2.08 14.40
N GLU A 96 2.32 2.39 15.63
CA GLU A 96 1.34 2.71 16.66
C GLU A 96 0.83 4.16 16.50
N GLY A 97 -0.48 4.36 16.69
CA GLY A 97 -1.14 5.67 16.60
C GLY A 97 -1.29 6.19 15.18
N ALA A 98 -1.52 7.49 15.00
CA ALA A 98 -1.84 8.14 13.73
C ALA A 98 -0.73 9.07 13.19
N SER A 99 0.35 9.27 13.94
CA SER A 99 1.37 10.27 13.60
C SER A 99 2.08 9.98 12.28
N ALA A 100 2.39 8.70 12.02
CA ALA A 100 3.02 8.29 10.77
C ALA A 100 2.09 8.47 9.57
N ALA A 101 0.80 8.15 9.73
CA ALA A 101 -0.21 8.38 8.71
C ALA A 101 -0.34 9.88 8.36
N ALA A 102 -0.39 10.76 9.37
CA ALA A 102 -0.42 12.21 9.15
C ALA A 102 0.84 12.73 8.44
N ALA A 103 2.02 12.24 8.82
CA ALA A 103 3.27 12.57 8.15
C ALA A 103 3.30 12.06 6.70
N ALA A 104 2.79 10.86 6.43
CA ALA A 104 2.69 10.30 5.09
C ALA A 104 1.80 11.16 4.17
N VAL A 105 0.67 11.67 4.68
CA VAL A 105 -0.20 12.60 3.94
C VAL A 105 0.55 13.90 3.62
N ALA A 106 1.30 14.45 4.58
CA ALA A 106 2.12 15.65 4.34
C ALA A 106 3.22 15.42 3.29
N LEU A 107 3.67 14.17 3.10
CA LEU A 107 4.64 13.76 2.08
C LEU A 107 3.99 13.39 0.73
N GLY A 108 2.66 13.50 0.62
CA GLY A 108 1.93 13.29 -0.62
C GLY A 108 1.17 11.97 -0.74
N ALA A 109 1.05 11.19 0.34
CA ALA A 109 0.21 9.98 0.32
C ALA A 109 -1.27 10.37 0.08
N VAL A 110 -1.91 9.71 -0.89
CA VAL A 110 -3.32 9.95 -1.25
C VAL A 110 -4.26 8.88 -0.71
N VAL A 111 -3.73 7.80 -0.17
CA VAL A 111 -4.45 6.71 0.49
C VAL A 111 -3.69 6.34 1.78
N ILE A 112 -4.43 6.17 2.86
CA ILE A 112 -3.91 5.58 4.10
C ILE A 112 -4.65 4.27 4.35
N GLU A 113 -3.88 3.20 4.56
CA GLU A 113 -4.36 1.91 5.01
C GLU A 113 -3.83 1.65 6.42
N LYS A 114 -4.70 1.21 7.32
CA LYS A 114 -4.31 0.94 8.70
C LYS A 114 -5.16 -0.18 9.30
N HIS A 115 -4.51 -1.00 10.13
CA HIS A 115 -5.20 -2.05 10.87
C HIS A 115 -6.14 -1.44 11.91
N ILE A 116 -7.34 -2.01 12.01
CA ILE A 116 -8.35 -1.67 13.02
C ILE A 116 -8.64 -2.87 13.91
N THR A 117 -8.90 -2.64 15.19
CA THR A 117 -9.26 -3.68 16.14
C THR A 117 -10.38 -3.23 17.07
N PHE A 118 -11.14 -4.18 17.57
CA PHE A 118 -12.09 -3.94 18.69
C PHE A 118 -11.39 -3.95 20.04
N ASP A 119 -10.26 -4.64 20.19
CA ASP A 119 -9.51 -4.74 21.44
C ASP A 119 -8.02 -4.94 21.16
N LYS A 120 -7.19 -3.97 21.58
CA LYS A 120 -5.73 -4.05 21.44
C LYS A 120 -5.09 -5.15 22.29
N ALA A 121 -5.79 -5.62 23.34
CA ALA A 121 -5.34 -6.71 24.20
C ALA A 121 -5.77 -8.09 23.70
N ALA A 122 -6.53 -8.18 22.59
CA ALA A 122 -6.95 -9.44 22.03
C ALA A 122 -5.72 -10.31 21.61
N PRO A 123 -5.83 -11.64 21.70
CA PRO A 123 -4.75 -12.54 21.30
C PRO A 123 -4.55 -12.48 19.77
N GLY A 124 -3.32 -12.17 19.34
CA GLY A 124 -2.94 -12.10 17.92
C GLY A 124 -1.82 -11.09 17.68
N PRO A 125 -1.11 -11.19 16.56
CA PRO A 125 0.08 -10.37 16.33
C PRO A 125 -0.25 -8.90 16.04
N ASP A 126 -1.40 -8.60 15.43
CA ASP A 126 -1.67 -7.30 14.84
C ASP A 126 -2.46 -6.35 15.76
N HIS A 127 -3.18 -6.88 16.75
CA HIS A 127 -4.08 -6.09 17.60
C HIS A 127 -3.38 -4.94 18.32
N ARG A 128 -2.15 -5.15 18.78
CA ARG A 128 -1.36 -4.14 19.49
C ARG A 128 -1.03 -2.93 18.61
N ALA A 129 -0.70 -3.16 17.35
CA ALA A 129 -0.37 -2.10 16.38
C ALA A 129 -1.61 -1.45 15.75
N SER A 130 -2.77 -2.10 15.88
CA SER A 130 -4.03 -1.62 15.30
C SER A 130 -4.58 -0.41 16.05
N MET A 131 -5.38 0.41 15.37
CA MET A 131 -6.18 1.45 16.00
C MET A 131 -7.54 0.88 16.45
N THR A 132 -8.10 1.44 17.50
CA THR A 132 -9.52 1.22 17.83
C THR A 132 -10.40 2.09 16.92
N ALA A 133 -11.70 1.78 16.84
CA ALA A 133 -12.62 2.60 16.07
C ALA A 133 -12.72 4.04 16.59
N ASP A 134 -12.55 4.23 17.91
CA ASP A 134 -12.59 5.56 18.54
C ASP A 134 -11.32 6.37 18.29
N ASP A 135 -10.17 5.70 18.07
CA ASP A 135 -8.88 6.35 17.78
C ASP A 135 -8.75 6.68 16.27
N PHE A 136 -9.52 6.01 15.39
CA PHE A 136 -9.47 6.13 13.94
C PHE A 136 -10.31 7.31 13.45
#